data_84977aedc4fcc5a5ed14ec078f183ada
#
_entry.id   84977aedc4fcc5a5ed14ec078f183ada
#
_cell.length_a   1.000
_cell.length_b   1.000
_cell.length_c   1.000
_cell.angle_alpha   90.00
_cell.angle_beta   90.00
_cell.angle_gamma   90.00
#
_symmetry.space_group_name_H-M   'P 1'
#
loop_
_entity.id
_entity.type
_entity.pdbx_description
1 polymer ?
#
loop_
_entity_poly.entity_id
_entity_poly.type
_entity_poly.pdbx_seq_one_letter_code
_entity_poly.pdbx_strand_id
1 'polypeptide(L)'
;SELYALVQKDIKKNKFIKKIKIKKSFYDEIIKNNKFDLIINSETQNKISKKIFFKRITKDYKSVAFTTIVKHQKCINNKAVQIFTSCGPLAFLPYSNTETSIVFSVLDEKKNKSEKEIKELIIKYNKYYKINSFKNFEKYNLKFSILRKYYHKNILCFGDNLHNIHPLAGQGFNMTLRDIKILSDLIDEKIDLGLPLDSSILKEFESKTKHLNYIFSSGINFIHEFFKFDNKYGNNYSKEILKYLGKNNLFNKYISKFADQGLAL
;
A
#
# COMPACT_ATOMS: atom_id res chain seq x y z
N SER A 1 6.34 11.80 -9.64
CA SER A 1 6.96 10.60 -10.26
C SER A 1 6.67 10.59 -11.75
N GLU A 2 7.51 9.97 -12.54
CA GLU A 2 7.34 9.83 -13.99
C GLU A 2 6.00 9.16 -14.32
N LEU A 3 5.64 8.10 -13.62
CA LEU A 3 4.35 7.42 -13.78
C LEU A 3 3.18 8.39 -13.65
N TYR A 4 3.19 9.25 -12.61
CA TYR A 4 2.13 10.25 -12.44
C TYR A 4 2.07 11.23 -13.61
N ALA A 5 3.21 11.67 -14.10
CA ALA A 5 3.28 12.59 -15.26
C ALA A 5 2.75 11.92 -16.54
N LEU A 6 3.09 10.66 -16.79
CA LEU A 6 2.59 9.87 -17.92
C LEU A 6 1.07 9.72 -17.86
N VAL A 7 0.54 9.25 -16.73
CA VAL A 7 -0.92 9.10 -16.52
C VAL A 7 -1.64 10.43 -16.69
N GLN A 8 -1.12 11.55 -16.15
CA GLN A 8 -1.73 12.86 -16.34
C GLN A 8 -1.70 13.33 -17.80
N LYS A 9 -0.66 12.98 -18.56
CA LYS A 9 -0.56 13.28 -20.00
C LYS A 9 -1.63 12.52 -20.79
N ASP A 10 -1.83 11.23 -20.47
CA ASP A 10 -2.82 10.40 -21.16
C ASP A 10 -4.26 10.81 -20.81
N ILE A 11 -4.54 11.12 -19.54
CA ILE A 11 -5.83 11.67 -19.11
C ILE A 11 -6.15 12.96 -19.89
N LYS A 12 -5.19 13.88 -20.06
CA LYS A 12 -5.40 15.14 -20.81
C LYS A 12 -5.68 14.93 -22.28
N LYS A 13 -5.13 13.87 -22.88
CA LYS A 13 -5.34 13.55 -24.32
C LYS A 13 -6.68 12.87 -24.57
N ASN A 14 -7.25 12.22 -23.58
CA ASN A 14 -8.48 11.46 -23.74
C ASN A 14 -9.70 12.37 -23.66
N LYS A 15 -10.41 12.52 -24.79
CA LYS A 15 -11.60 13.37 -24.92
C LYS A 15 -12.80 12.91 -24.09
N PHE A 16 -12.83 11.65 -23.65
CA PHE A 16 -13.90 11.09 -22.83
C PHE A 16 -13.68 11.32 -21.33
N ILE A 17 -12.49 11.79 -20.92
CA ILE A 17 -12.18 12.07 -19.52
C ILE A 17 -12.32 13.56 -19.22
N LYS A 18 -13.22 13.90 -18.31
CA LYS A 18 -13.43 15.28 -17.85
C LYS A 18 -12.98 15.43 -16.40
N LYS A 19 -11.99 16.29 -16.18
CA LYS A 19 -11.55 16.66 -14.82
C LYS A 19 -12.42 17.79 -14.28
N ILE A 20 -13.08 17.58 -13.15
CA ILE A 20 -13.92 18.59 -12.49
C ILE A 20 -13.49 18.77 -11.03
N LYS A 21 -13.62 20.00 -10.52
CA LYS A 21 -13.42 20.30 -9.10
C LYS A 21 -14.75 20.13 -8.37
N ILE A 22 -14.81 19.22 -7.41
CA ILE A 22 -16.02 18.88 -6.67
C ILE A 22 -16.18 19.82 -5.48
N LYS A 23 -17.38 20.44 -5.33
CA LYS A 23 -17.79 21.19 -4.13
C LYS A 23 -18.36 20.22 -3.09
N LYS A 24 -18.31 20.60 -1.80
CA LYS A 24 -18.83 19.73 -0.70
C LYS A 24 -20.31 19.34 -0.87
N SER A 25 -21.15 20.22 -1.42
CA SER A 25 -22.56 19.95 -1.73
C SER A 25 -22.77 18.84 -2.75
N PHE A 26 -21.84 18.65 -3.66
CA PHE A 26 -21.91 17.64 -4.71
C PHE A 26 -21.88 16.20 -4.15
N TYR A 27 -21.25 15.97 -3.02
CA TYR A 27 -21.26 14.65 -2.38
C TYR A 27 -22.66 14.22 -1.91
N ASP A 28 -23.52 15.17 -1.49
CA ASP A 28 -24.91 14.87 -1.12
C ASP A 28 -25.75 14.55 -2.37
N GLU A 29 -25.50 15.25 -3.46
CA GLU A 29 -26.12 14.97 -4.75
C GLU A 29 -25.73 13.58 -5.28
N ILE A 30 -24.46 13.23 -5.24
CA ILE A 30 -23.96 11.90 -5.62
C ILE A 30 -24.62 10.79 -4.79
N ILE A 31 -24.77 10.99 -3.49
CA ILE A 31 -25.37 9.98 -2.59
C ILE A 31 -26.88 9.81 -2.87
N LYS A 32 -27.56 10.87 -3.24
CA LYS A 32 -29.02 10.90 -3.41
C LYS A 32 -29.46 10.50 -4.82
N ASN A 33 -28.73 10.91 -5.84
CA ASN A 33 -29.13 10.82 -7.23
C ASN A 33 -28.32 9.73 -7.97
N ASN A 34 -29.02 8.87 -8.69
CA ASN A 34 -28.42 7.85 -9.58
C ASN A 34 -27.94 8.48 -10.91
N LYS A 35 -27.18 9.58 -10.85
CA LYS A 35 -26.69 10.30 -12.03
C LYS A 35 -25.58 9.57 -12.79
N PHE A 36 -24.88 8.68 -12.12
CA PHE A 36 -23.75 7.93 -12.65
C PHE A 36 -24.03 6.43 -12.52
N ASP A 37 -23.67 5.65 -13.51
CA ASP A 37 -23.79 4.19 -13.49
C ASP A 37 -22.88 3.59 -12.42
N LEU A 38 -21.62 4.01 -12.39
CA LEU A 38 -20.63 3.60 -11.40
C LEU A 38 -19.89 4.81 -10.82
N ILE A 39 -19.60 4.76 -9.52
CA ILE A 39 -18.82 5.77 -8.79
C ILE A 39 -17.68 5.07 -8.07
N ILE A 40 -16.43 5.42 -8.37
CA ILE A 40 -15.25 4.91 -7.70
C ILE A 40 -14.74 5.96 -6.72
N ASN A 41 -14.81 5.66 -5.42
CA ASN A 41 -14.36 6.53 -4.34
C ASN A 41 -13.03 6.06 -3.75
N SER A 42 -11.95 6.72 -4.11
CA SER A 42 -10.59 6.43 -3.61
C SER A 42 -10.14 7.37 -2.48
N GLU A 43 -10.93 8.39 -2.13
CA GLU A 43 -10.57 9.36 -1.10
C GLU A 43 -11.10 8.93 0.29
N THR A 44 -10.19 8.82 1.27
CA THR A 44 -10.50 8.35 2.63
C THR A 44 -11.24 9.37 3.49
N GLN A 45 -11.06 10.67 3.23
CA GLN A 45 -11.52 11.75 4.12
C GLN A 45 -12.80 12.45 3.66
N ASN A 46 -13.33 12.11 2.48
CA ASN A 46 -14.53 12.74 1.95
C ASN A 46 -15.81 12.31 2.69
N LYS A 47 -16.91 12.99 2.39
CA LYS A 47 -18.20 12.75 3.03
C LYS A 47 -18.78 11.36 2.75
N ILE A 48 -18.52 10.80 1.57
CA ILE A 48 -18.96 9.45 1.18
C ILE A 48 -18.29 8.41 2.08
N SER A 49 -16.96 8.47 2.23
CA SER A 49 -16.19 7.55 3.07
C SER A 49 -16.64 7.60 4.53
N LYS A 50 -16.83 8.79 5.08
CA LYS A 50 -17.23 8.98 6.48
C LYS A 50 -18.68 8.54 6.76
N LYS A 51 -19.59 8.73 5.80
CA LYS A 51 -21.03 8.46 6.01
C LYS A 51 -21.42 7.03 5.65
N ILE A 52 -20.81 6.47 4.61
CA ILE A 52 -21.22 5.17 4.05
C ILE A 52 -20.23 4.07 4.41
N PHE A 53 -18.93 4.36 4.31
CA PHE A 53 -17.84 3.36 4.41
C PHE A 53 -17.07 3.46 5.73
N PHE A 54 -17.80 3.58 6.85
CA PHE A 54 -17.20 3.71 8.19
C PHE A 54 -16.93 2.36 8.88
N LYS A 55 -17.61 1.28 8.49
CA LYS A 55 -17.43 -0.05 9.09
C LYS A 55 -16.17 -0.71 8.57
N ARG A 56 -15.09 -0.64 9.37
CA ARG A 56 -13.76 -1.14 9.05
C ARG A 56 -13.26 -2.12 10.10
N ILE A 57 -12.41 -3.04 9.69
CA ILE A 57 -11.53 -3.76 10.60
C ILE A 57 -10.28 -2.91 10.71
N THR A 58 -9.98 -2.41 11.91
CA THR A 58 -8.84 -1.53 12.14
C THR A 58 -7.92 -2.09 13.21
N LYS A 59 -6.61 -1.88 13.05
CA LYS A 59 -5.60 -2.15 14.07
C LYS A 59 -4.57 -1.02 14.06
N ASP A 60 -4.28 -0.46 15.20
CA ASP A 60 -3.17 0.46 15.36
C ASP A 60 -1.89 -0.37 15.54
N TYR A 61 -0.92 -0.20 14.64
CA TYR A 61 0.36 -0.88 14.76
C TYR A 61 1.22 -0.34 15.90
N LYS A 62 0.80 0.77 16.50
CA LYS A 62 1.61 1.50 17.46
C LYS A 62 3.03 1.73 16.93
N SER A 63 3.11 2.12 15.68
CA SER A 63 4.35 2.32 14.94
C SER A 63 4.24 3.55 14.06
N VAL A 64 5.38 4.15 13.79
CA VAL A 64 5.50 5.33 12.94
C VAL A 64 6.48 5.04 11.82
N ALA A 65 6.11 5.35 10.58
CA ALA A 65 7.04 5.34 9.46
C ALA A 65 7.68 6.71 9.28
N PHE A 66 8.99 6.72 9.23
CA PHE A 66 9.80 7.86 8.78
C PHE A 66 10.19 7.61 7.33
N THR A 67 9.98 8.60 6.48
CA THR A 67 10.37 8.54 5.07
C THR A 67 11.33 9.68 4.75
N THR A 68 12.32 9.40 3.92
CA THR A 68 13.28 10.40 3.44
C THR A 68 13.91 9.94 2.14
N ILE A 69 14.49 10.88 1.39
CA ILE A 69 15.36 10.56 0.25
C ILE A 69 16.79 10.86 0.65
N VAL A 70 17.66 9.88 0.53
CA VAL A 70 19.10 10.07 0.73
C VAL A 70 19.79 10.28 -0.61
N LYS A 71 20.66 11.29 -0.67
CA LYS A 71 21.67 11.43 -1.73
C LYS A 71 22.93 10.67 -1.34
N HIS A 72 23.49 9.91 -2.24
CA HIS A 72 24.70 9.12 -2.02
C HIS A 72 25.64 9.19 -3.22
N GLN A 73 26.87 8.71 -3.06
CA GLN A 73 27.79 8.56 -4.18
C GLN A 73 27.19 7.67 -5.26
N LYS A 74 27.50 7.98 -6.53
CA LYS A 74 27.00 7.20 -7.67
C LYS A 74 27.39 5.72 -7.56
N CYS A 75 26.39 4.85 -7.66
CA CYS A 75 26.54 3.39 -7.63
C CYS A 75 25.49 2.72 -8.50
N ILE A 76 25.62 1.43 -8.76
CA ILE A 76 24.56 0.62 -9.35
C ILE A 76 23.48 0.46 -8.30
N ASN A 77 22.32 1.07 -8.52
CA ASN A 77 21.22 1.14 -7.57
C ASN A 77 19.94 0.56 -8.19
N ASN A 78 19.88 -0.76 -8.33
CA ASN A 78 18.82 -1.49 -9.01
C ASN A 78 18.11 -2.54 -8.13
N LYS A 79 18.44 -2.61 -6.83
CA LYS A 79 17.87 -3.58 -5.90
C LYS A 79 17.25 -2.88 -4.69
N ALA A 80 15.97 -3.14 -4.45
CA ALA A 80 15.34 -2.79 -3.18
C ALA A 80 15.85 -3.72 -2.08
N VAL A 81 16.19 -3.14 -0.93
CA VAL A 81 16.68 -3.88 0.23
C VAL A 81 15.82 -3.54 1.45
N GLN A 82 15.41 -4.54 2.19
CA GLN A 82 14.73 -4.37 3.47
C GLN A 82 15.48 -5.10 4.57
N ILE A 83 15.73 -4.40 5.67
CA ILE A 83 16.42 -4.90 6.85
C ILE A 83 15.46 -4.85 8.02
N PHE A 84 15.36 -5.94 8.76
CA PHE A 84 14.64 -5.96 10.03
C PHE A 84 15.61 -5.62 11.17
N THR A 85 15.45 -4.41 11.69
CA THR A 85 16.28 -3.88 12.79
C THR A 85 15.59 -4.08 14.14
N SER A 86 16.31 -3.90 15.24
CA SER A 86 15.73 -3.89 16.60
C SER A 86 14.72 -2.75 16.85
N CYS A 87 14.67 -1.76 15.95
CA CYS A 87 13.69 -0.66 16.00
C CYS A 87 12.48 -0.92 15.12
N GLY A 88 12.60 -1.82 14.13
CA GLY A 88 11.61 -2.14 13.13
C GLY A 88 12.19 -2.28 11.73
N PRO A 89 11.37 -2.51 10.71
CA PRO A 89 11.82 -2.66 9.32
C PRO A 89 12.32 -1.35 8.71
N LEU A 90 13.51 -1.40 8.10
CA LEU A 90 14.15 -0.32 7.36
C LEU A 90 14.30 -0.75 5.90
N ALA A 91 13.67 -0.03 4.98
CA ALA A 91 13.74 -0.29 3.55
C ALA A 91 14.55 0.79 2.83
N PHE A 92 15.38 0.34 1.89
CA PHE A 92 16.13 1.13 0.93
C PHE A 92 15.55 0.85 -0.46
N LEU A 93 14.91 1.84 -1.06
CA LEU A 93 14.19 1.72 -2.33
C LEU A 93 14.90 2.55 -3.39
N PRO A 94 15.48 1.95 -4.42
CA PRO A 94 16.19 2.66 -5.48
C PRO A 94 15.33 3.72 -6.15
N TYR A 95 15.84 4.94 -6.25
CA TYR A 95 15.21 6.02 -6.99
C TYR A 95 16.01 6.41 -8.23
N SER A 96 17.34 6.51 -8.07
CA SER A 96 18.30 6.72 -9.15
C SER A 96 19.66 6.18 -8.75
N ASN A 97 20.66 6.27 -9.63
CA ASN A 97 22.02 5.87 -9.31
C ASN A 97 22.71 6.74 -8.24
N THR A 98 22.06 7.84 -7.80
CA THR A 98 22.59 8.78 -6.80
C THR A 98 21.58 9.08 -5.68
N GLU A 99 20.37 8.54 -5.75
CA GLU A 99 19.31 8.78 -4.77
C GLU A 99 18.58 7.48 -4.42
N THR A 100 18.26 7.31 -3.14
CA THR A 100 17.50 6.16 -2.60
C THR A 100 16.45 6.67 -1.65
N SER A 101 15.21 6.21 -1.83
CA SER A 101 14.13 6.46 -0.89
C SER A 101 14.25 5.52 0.30
N ILE A 102 14.11 6.05 1.50
CA ILE A 102 14.15 5.31 2.76
C ILE A 102 12.76 5.28 3.36
N VAL A 103 12.35 4.10 3.81
CA VAL A 103 11.16 3.91 4.65
C VAL A 103 11.58 3.18 5.91
N PHE A 104 11.51 3.84 7.06
CA PHE A 104 11.89 3.26 8.33
C PHE A 104 10.69 3.23 9.27
N SER A 105 10.15 2.05 9.52
CA SER A 105 9.07 1.85 10.49
C SER A 105 9.67 1.65 11.89
N VAL A 106 9.25 2.48 12.84
CA VAL A 106 9.77 2.47 14.21
C VAL A 106 8.62 2.19 15.16
N LEU A 107 8.80 1.24 16.09
CA LEU A 107 7.84 0.88 17.12
C LEU A 107 7.58 2.05 18.09
N ASP A 108 6.38 2.09 18.66
CA ASP A 108 5.82 3.19 19.47
C ASP A 108 6.68 3.57 20.69
N GLU A 109 7.28 2.59 21.35
CA GLU A 109 8.20 2.80 22.47
C GLU A 109 9.42 3.66 22.08
N LYS A 110 9.69 3.77 20.78
CA LYS A 110 10.81 4.50 20.17
C LYS A 110 10.37 5.61 19.22
N LYS A 111 9.05 5.91 19.15
CA LYS A 111 8.47 6.89 18.19
C LYS A 111 8.84 8.33 18.44
N ASN A 112 9.20 8.67 19.69
CA ASN A 112 9.57 10.03 20.08
C ASN A 112 11.01 10.39 19.73
N LYS A 113 11.67 9.55 18.93
CA LYS A 113 12.99 9.88 18.42
C LYS A 113 12.96 11.12 17.55
N SER A 114 13.92 11.97 17.76
CA SER A 114 14.16 13.14 16.93
C SER A 114 14.58 12.73 15.51
N GLU A 115 14.42 13.63 14.57
CA GLU A 115 14.90 13.44 13.21
C GLU A 115 16.40 13.09 13.16
N LYS A 116 17.20 13.71 14.05
CA LYS A 116 18.63 13.45 14.18
C LYS A 116 18.91 11.99 14.58
N GLU A 117 18.23 11.50 15.60
CA GLU A 117 18.39 10.10 16.06
C GLU A 117 17.97 9.10 14.97
N ILE A 118 16.92 9.39 14.20
CA ILE A 118 16.50 8.52 13.11
C ILE A 118 17.52 8.49 12.00
N LYS A 119 18.12 9.65 11.65
CA LYS A 119 19.22 9.73 10.67
C LYS A 119 20.43 8.92 11.13
N GLU A 120 20.81 9.02 12.40
CA GLU A 120 21.91 8.25 12.99
C GLU A 120 21.62 6.73 12.91
N LEU A 121 20.39 6.29 13.20
CA LEU A 121 20.00 4.90 13.06
C LEU A 121 20.04 4.43 11.60
N ILE A 122 19.57 5.24 10.66
CA ILE A 122 19.65 4.91 9.22
C ILE A 122 21.11 4.73 8.81
N ILE A 123 22.00 5.64 9.23
CA ILE A 123 23.44 5.55 8.95
C ILE A 123 24.04 4.28 9.58
N LYS A 124 23.69 3.98 10.84
CA LYS A 124 24.17 2.80 11.57
C LYS A 124 23.84 1.48 10.85
N TYR A 125 22.62 1.35 10.33
CA TYR A 125 22.16 0.13 9.66
C TYR A 125 22.48 0.11 8.16
N ASN A 126 22.88 1.26 7.58
CA ASN A 126 23.23 1.37 6.18
C ASN A 126 24.60 0.73 5.91
N LYS A 127 24.60 -0.29 5.03
CA LYS A 127 25.81 -0.97 4.55
C LYS A 127 26.00 -0.83 3.04
N TYR A 128 25.12 -0.09 2.36
CA TYR A 128 25.01 -0.09 0.90
C TYR A 128 25.45 1.20 0.24
N TYR A 129 25.29 2.34 0.96
CA TYR A 129 25.45 3.66 0.35
C TYR A 129 26.39 4.55 1.14
N LYS A 130 27.24 5.30 0.47
CA LYS A 130 27.97 6.43 1.06
C LYS A 130 27.05 7.65 1.00
N ILE A 131 26.28 7.86 2.08
CA ILE A 131 25.26 8.90 2.18
C ILE A 131 25.93 10.27 2.32
N ASN A 132 25.54 11.22 1.46
CA ASN A 132 26.01 12.61 1.48
C ASN A 132 25.01 13.53 2.20
N SER A 133 23.71 13.33 1.98
CA SER A 133 22.66 14.17 2.60
C SER A 133 21.30 13.48 2.64
N PHE A 134 20.44 14.00 3.51
CA PHE A 134 19.03 13.60 3.64
C PHE A 134 18.13 14.73 3.15
N LYS A 135 17.03 14.39 2.46
CA LYS A 135 16.02 15.33 1.96
C LYS A 135 14.62 14.88 2.37
N ASN A 136 13.67 15.82 2.43
CA ASN A 136 12.24 15.54 2.59
C ASN A 136 11.95 14.52 3.69
N PHE A 137 12.24 14.89 4.93
CA PHE A 137 11.97 14.01 6.07
C PHE A 137 10.51 14.15 6.51
N GLU A 138 9.76 13.05 6.42
CA GLU A 138 8.34 13.02 6.75
C GLU A 138 8.02 11.89 7.74
N LYS A 139 6.92 12.05 8.49
CA LYS A 139 6.50 11.14 9.55
C LYS A 139 5.03 10.75 9.38
N TYR A 140 4.72 9.45 9.39
CA TYR A 140 3.38 8.90 9.22
C TYR A 140 3.05 7.89 10.31
N ASN A 141 1.88 8.04 10.95
CA ASN A 141 1.36 7.02 11.86
C ASN A 141 0.86 5.82 11.07
N LEU A 142 1.29 4.61 11.45
CA LEU A 142 0.93 3.38 10.77
C LEU A 142 -0.32 2.75 11.38
N LYS A 143 -1.34 2.56 10.55
CA LYS A 143 -2.60 1.93 10.94
C LYS A 143 -3.00 0.90 9.88
N PHE A 144 -3.48 -0.23 10.33
CA PHE A 144 -4.17 -1.19 9.48
C PHE A 144 -5.64 -0.82 9.39
N SER A 145 -6.19 -0.88 8.20
CA SER A 145 -7.61 -0.65 7.98
C SER A 145 -8.07 -1.37 6.71
N ILE A 146 -9.10 -2.20 6.84
CA ILE A 146 -9.75 -2.82 5.69
C ILE A 146 -11.27 -2.69 5.82
N LEU A 147 -11.95 -2.38 4.73
CA LEU A 147 -13.40 -2.25 4.71
C LEU A 147 -14.09 -3.60 4.86
N ARG A 148 -15.20 -3.62 5.61
CA ARG A 148 -16.08 -4.80 5.70
C ARG A 148 -17.00 -4.95 4.50
N LYS A 149 -17.38 -3.84 3.87
CA LYS A 149 -18.23 -3.79 2.67
C LYS A 149 -17.60 -2.82 1.67
N TYR A 150 -17.37 -3.27 0.45
CA TYR A 150 -16.59 -2.55 -0.55
C TYR A 150 -17.44 -1.57 -1.36
N TYR A 151 -18.74 -1.86 -1.49
CA TYR A 151 -19.64 -1.00 -2.26
C TYR A 151 -20.95 -0.70 -1.52
N HIS A 152 -21.63 0.34 -1.95
CA HIS A 152 -22.98 0.71 -1.53
C HIS A 152 -23.74 1.28 -2.73
N LYS A 153 -24.86 0.65 -3.13
CA LYS A 153 -25.54 0.96 -4.39
C LYS A 153 -24.54 0.88 -5.55
N ASN A 154 -24.37 1.98 -6.28
CA ASN A 154 -23.44 2.14 -7.40
C ASN A 154 -22.07 2.75 -7.02
N ILE A 155 -21.76 2.88 -5.72
CA ILE A 155 -20.52 3.47 -5.21
C ILE A 155 -19.59 2.37 -4.71
N LEU A 156 -18.40 2.29 -5.28
CA LEU A 156 -17.29 1.42 -4.87
C LEU A 156 -16.25 2.22 -4.11
N CYS A 157 -15.79 1.74 -2.96
CA CYS A 157 -14.53 2.17 -2.35
C CYS A 157 -13.36 1.50 -3.03
N PHE A 158 -12.24 2.23 -3.20
CA PHE A 158 -11.10 1.73 -3.95
C PHE A 158 -9.76 2.24 -3.41
N GLY A 159 -8.66 1.49 -3.70
CA GLY A 159 -7.30 1.86 -3.31
C GLY A 159 -7.11 1.92 -1.79
N ASP A 160 -6.37 2.91 -1.30
CA ASP A 160 -6.09 3.10 0.13
C ASP A 160 -7.37 3.31 0.98
N ASN A 161 -8.47 3.72 0.34
CA ASN A 161 -9.76 3.79 0.99
C ASN A 161 -10.39 2.41 1.22
N LEU A 162 -10.05 1.43 0.41
CA LEU A 162 -10.49 0.05 0.56
C LEU A 162 -9.67 -0.70 1.60
N HIS A 163 -8.35 -0.66 1.45
CA HIS A 163 -7.38 -1.33 2.32
C HIS A 163 -6.14 -0.46 2.55
N ASN A 164 -5.81 -0.24 3.81
CA ASN A 164 -4.58 0.41 4.23
C ASN A 164 -3.80 -0.57 5.10
N ILE A 165 -2.62 -0.97 4.65
CA ILE A 165 -1.78 -1.98 5.27
C ILE A 165 -0.41 -1.41 5.66
N HIS A 166 0.35 -2.16 6.47
CA HIS A 166 1.71 -1.78 6.80
C HIS A 166 2.56 -1.66 5.53
N PRO A 167 3.41 -0.61 5.39
CA PRO A 167 4.23 -0.39 4.19
C PRO A 167 5.41 -1.38 4.06
N LEU A 168 5.22 -2.64 4.43
CA LEU A 168 6.19 -3.70 4.18
C LEU A 168 6.30 -3.94 2.68
N ALA A 169 7.48 -3.69 2.14
CA ALA A 169 7.84 -3.91 0.73
C ALA A 169 6.90 -3.25 -0.29
N GLY A 170 6.19 -2.16 0.06
CA GLY A 170 5.32 -1.45 -0.88
C GLY A 170 4.06 -2.19 -1.34
N GLN A 171 3.65 -3.22 -0.63
CA GLN A 171 2.58 -4.15 -1.05
C GLN A 171 1.19 -3.51 -1.20
N GLY A 172 0.90 -2.41 -0.52
CA GLY A 172 -0.39 -1.69 -0.68
C GLY A 172 -0.65 -1.25 -2.12
N PHE A 173 0.38 -0.76 -2.81
CA PHE A 173 0.29 -0.36 -4.21
C PHE A 173 0.04 -1.57 -5.13
N ASN A 174 0.74 -2.69 -4.91
CA ASN A 174 0.54 -3.93 -5.68
C ASN A 174 -0.88 -4.49 -5.52
N MET A 175 -1.44 -4.43 -4.32
CA MET A 175 -2.86 -4.80 -4.09
C MET A 175 -3.80 -3.91 -4.92
N THR A 176 -3.56 -2.61 -4.94
CA THR A 176 -4.38 -1.68 -5.72
C THR A 176 -4.26 -1.94 -7.22
N LEU A 177 -3.07 -2.24 -7.75
CA LEU A 177 -2.89 -2.60 -9.17
C LEU A 177 -3.64 -3.88 -9.54
N ARG A 178 -3.60 -4.90 -8.69
CA ARG A 178 -4.39 -6.13 -8.88
C ARG A 178 -5.89 -5.83 -8.89
N ASP A 179 -6.35 -5.03 -7.94
CA ASP A 179 -7.76 -4.64 -7.83
C ASP A 179 -8.21 -3.82 -9.05
N ILE A 180 -7.34 -2.97 -9.63
CA ILE A 180 -7.59 -2.27 -10.90
C ILE A 180 -7.80 -3.28 -12.02
N LYS A 181 -6.89 -4.26 -12.14
CA LYS A 181 -7.00 -5.28 -13.18
C LYS A 181 -8.32 -6.06 -13.07
N ILE A 182 -8.67 -6.55 -11.89
CA ILE A 182 -9.91 -7.31 -11.67
C ILE A 182 -11.14 -6.45 -12.02
N LEU A 183 -11.17 -5.18 -11.60
CA LEU A 183 -12.28 -4.30 -11.91
C LEU A 183 -12.36 -4.00 -13.41
N SER A 184 -11.24 -3.78 -14.08
CA SER A 184 -11.18 -3.58 -15.53
C SER A 184 -11.70 -4.79 -16.28
N ASP A 185 -11.20 -5.99 -15.95
CA ASP A 185 -11.63 -7.24 -16.59
C ASP A 185 -13.16 -7.45 -16.45
N LEU A 186 -13.73 -7.13 -15.27
CA LEU A 186 -15.19 -7.21 -15.05
C LEU A 186 -15.99 -6.19 -15.87
N ILE A 187 -15.47 -4.98 -16.03
CA ILE A 187 -16.10 -3.95 -16.86
C ILE A 187 -16.07 -4.37 -18.33
N ASP A 188 -14.91 -4.82 -18.81
CA ASP A 188 -14.70 -5.26 -20.19
C ASP A 188 -15.61 -6.45 -20.53
N GLU A 189 -15.71 -7.45 -19.65
CA GLU A 189 -16.62 -8.60 -19.80
C GLU A 189 -18.08 -8.16 -19.95
N LYS A 190 -18.53 -7.19 -19.13
CA LYS A 190 -19.90 -6.67 -19.24
C LYS A 190 -20.15 -5.93 -20.55
N ILE A 191 -19.16 -5.14 -21.01
CA ILE A 191 -19.24 -4.41 -22.27
C ILE A 191 -19.31 -5.40 -23.45
N ASP A 192 -18.45 -6.41 -23.47
CA ASP A 192 -18.38 -7.41 -24.53
C ASP A 192 -19.68 -8.23 -24.65
N LEU A 193 -20.34 -8.46 -23.51
CA LEU A 193 -21.63 -9.15 -23.46
C LEU A 193 -22.84 -8.23 -23.70
N GLY A 194 -22.62 -6.92 -23.92
CA GLY A 194 -23.70 -5.94 -24.06
C GLY A 194 -24.57 -5.75 -22.82
N LEU A 195 -24.02 -6.06 -21.62
CA LEU A 195 -24.73 -5.99 -20.35
C LEU A 195 -24.57 -4.59 -19.73
N PRO A 196 -25.53 -4.14 -18.89
CA PRO A 196 -25.44 -2.85 -18.25
C PRO A 196 -24.29 -2.77 -17.23
N LEU A 197 -23.66 -1.58 -17.18
CA LEU A 197 -22.64 -1.27 -16.16
C LEU A 197 -23.32 -0.81 -14.87
N ASP A 198 -23.82 -1.75 -14.10
CA ASP A 198 -24.56 -1.50 -12.85
C ASP A 198 -23.86 -2.03 -11.60
N SER A 199 -24.54 -2.03 -10.47
CA SER A 199 -24.00 -2.48 -9.19
C SER A 199 -23.64 -3.98 -9.14
N SER A 200 -24.04 -4.78 -10.13
CA SER A 200 -23.66 -6.20 -10.22
C SER A 200 -22.16 -6.37 -10.36
N ILE A 201 -21.49 -5.48 -11.12
CA ILE A 201 -20.02 -5.43 -11.24
C ILE A 201 -19.38 -5.24 -9.85
N LEU A 202 -19.93 -4.35 -9.04
CA LEU A 202 -19.37 -4.04 -7.72
C LEU A 202 -19.55 -5.20 -6.74
N LYS A 203 -20.65 -5.93 -6.83
CA LYS A 203 -20.89 -7.14 -6.07
C LYS A 203 -19.89 -8.22 -6.45
N GLU A 204 -19.68 -8.42 -7.73
CA GLU A 204 -18.74 -9.41 -8.25
C GLU A 204 -17.29 -9.05 -7.89
N PHE A 205 -16.90 -7.79 -8.03
CA PHE A 205 -15.62 -7.27 -7.59
C PHE A 205 -15.39 -7.54 -6.08
N GLU A 206 -16.35 -7.22 -5.21
CA GLU A 206 -16.25 -7.55 -3.78
C GLU A 206 -16.08 -9.04 -3.55
N SER A 207 -16.84 -9.89 -4.25
CA SER A 207 -16.76 -11.35 -4.14
C SER A 207 -15.39 -11.89 -4.54
N LYS A 208 -14.85 -11.43 -5.67
CA LYS A 208 -13.54 -11.87 -6.19
C LYS A 208 -12.35 -11.35 -5.37
N THR A 209 -12.45 -10.16 -4.77
CA THR A 209 -11.28 -9.52 -4.15
C THR A 209 -11.25 -9.57 -2.63
N LYS A 210 -12.39 -9.63 -1.95
CA LYS A 210 -12.48 -9.45 -0.50
C LYS A 210 -11.71 -10.49 0.30
N HIS A 211 -11.85 -11.76 -0.04
CA HIS A 211 -11.13 -12.84 0.64
C HIS A 211 -9.62 -12.76 0.37
N LEU A 212 -9.22 -12.44 -0.86
CA LEU A 212 -7.82 -12.26 -1.24
C LEU A 212 -7.20 -11.08 -0.47
N ASN A 213 -7.88 -9.95 -0.44
CA ASN A 213 -7.43 -8.77 0.30
C ASN A 213 -7.30 -9.04 1.79
N TYR A 214 -8.23 -9.81 2.37
CA TYR A 214 -8.18 -10.17 3.79
C TYR A 214 -7.02 -11.10 4.11
N ILE A 215 -6.83 -12.17 3.34
CA ILE A 215 -5.74 -13.13 3.53
C ILE A 215 -4.38 -12.42 3.37
N PHE A 216 -4.23 -11.62 2.30
CA PHE A 216 -2.99 -10.90 2.03
C PHE A 216 -2.67 -9.89 3.13
N SER A 217 -3.64 -9.10 3.54
CA SER A 217 -3.49 -8.12 4.62
C SER A 217 -3.18 -8.78 5.95
N SER A 218 -3.80 -9.94 6.24
CA SER A 218 -3.53 -10.73 7.45
C SER A 218 -2.13 -11.33 7.44
N GLY A 219 -1.65 -11.78 6.28
CA GLY A 219 -0.28 -12.27 6.09
C GLY A 219 0.76 -11.19 6.39
N ILE A 220 0.58 -9.99 5.85
CA ILE A 220 1.47 -8.85 6.13
C ILE A 220 1.44 -8.48 7.61
N ASN A 221 0.25 -8.46 8.23
CA ASN A 221 0.10 -8.20 9.64
C ASN A 221 0.79 -9.28 10.50
N PHE A 222 0.69 -10.55 10.11
CA PHE A 222 1.37 -11.65 10.79
C PHE A 222 2.90 -11.48 10.73
N ILE A 223 3.46 -11.17 9.56
CA ILE A 223 4.90 -10.91 9.40
C ILE A 223 5.33 -9.76 10.33
N HIS A 224 4.58 -8.65 10.36
CA HIS A 224 4.89 -7.53 11.23
C HIS A 224 4.90 -7.92 12.72
N GLU A 225 3.87 -8.64 13.20
CA GLU A 225 3.76 -9.07 14.59
C GLU A 225 4.83 -10.09 14.96
N PHE A 226 5.17 -10.99 14.05
CA PHE A 226 6.22 -11.98 14.23
C PHE A 226 7.59 -11.33 14.49
N PHE A 227 7.98 -10.35 13.67
CA PHE A 227 9.21 -9.59 13.91
C PHE A 227 9.16 -8.72 15.17
N LYS A 228 8.00 -8.18 15.51
CA LYS A 228 7.82 -7.44 16.76
C LYS A 228 8.02 -8.31 17.98
N PHE A 229 7.47 -9.54 17.96
CA PHE A 229 7.63 -10.52 19.02
C PHE A 229 9.10 -10.92 19.21
N ASP A 230 9.78 -11.28 18.13
CA ASP A 230 11.19 -11.66 18.14
C ASP A 230 12.10 -10.55 18.70
N ASN A 231 11.85 -9.31 18.32
CA ASN A 231 12.57 -8.15 18.84
C ASN A 231 12.32 -7.92 20.35
N LYS A 232 11.14 -8.26 20.87
CA LYS A 232 10.81 -8.09 22.29
C LYS A 232 11.47 -9.12 23.19
N TYR A 233 11.59 -10.35 22.74
CA TYR A 233 12.08 -11.46 23.56
C TYR A 233 13.54 -11.83 23.30
N GLY A 234 14.20 -11.17 22.34
CA GLY A 234 15.64 -11.31 22.09
C GLY A 234 16.10 -12.66 21.55
N ASN A 235 15.17 -13.52 21.19
CA ASN A 235 15.43 -14.89 20.81
C ASN A 235 15.55 -14.99 19.27
N ASN A 236 16.61 -14.76 18.63
CA ASN A 236 16.89 -14.88 17.18
C ASN A 236 16.10 -15.95 16.37
N TYR A 237 14.95 -16.41 16.86
CA TYR A 237 14.08 -17.40 16.19
C TYR A 237 13.67 -16.97 14.80
N SER A 238 13.36 -15.68 14.61
CA SER A 238 13.02 -15.17 13.28
C SER A 238 14.16 -15.35 12.28
N LYS A 239 15.41 -15.15 12.72
CA LYS A 239 16.59 -15.35 11.85
C LYS A 239 16.75 -16.80 11.45
N GLU A 240 16.58 -17.73 12.38
CA GLU A 240 16.73 -19.17 12.09
C GLU A 240 15.61 -19.69 11.20
N ILE A 241 14.37 -19.29 11.49
CA ILE A 241 13.20 -19.65 10.68
C ILE A 241 13.34 -19.06 9.26
N LEU A 242 13.69 -17.79 9.12
CA LEU A 242 13.89 -17.18 7.80
C LEU A 242 15.08 -17.80 7.05
N LYS A 243 16.17 -18.17 7.77
CA LYS A 243 17.30 -18.84 7.15
C LYS A 243 16.93 -20.24 6.66
N TYR A 244 16.08 -20.95 7.41
CA TYR A 244 15.55 -22.25 7.01
C TYR A 244 14.60 -22.14 5.82
N LEU A 245 13.62 -21.23 5.91
CA LEU A 245 12.64 -20.98 4.85
C LEU A 245 13.31 -20.42 3.58
N GLY A 246 14.29 -19.51 3.74
CA GLY A 246 15.02 -18.93 2.61
C GLY A 246 15.92 -19.92 1.84
N LYS A 247 16.25 -21.06 2.42
CA LYS A 247 16.92 -22.17 1.73
C LYS A 247 15.99 -23.05 0.91
N ASN A 248 14.68 -22.96 1.16
CA ASN A 248 13.68 -23.77 0.45
C ASN A 248 13.26 -23.07 -0.84
N ASN A 249 13.66 -23.60 -1.99
CA ASN A 249 13.35 -23.06 -3.31
C ASN A 249 11.86 -22.99 -3.60
N LEU A 250 11.05 -23.94 -3.11
CA LEU A 250 9.60 -23.92 -3.27
C LEU A 250 8.99 -22.77 -2.48
N PHE A 251 9.39 -22.61 -1.23
CA PHE A 251 8.93 -21.52 -0.38
C PHE A 251 9.28 -20.14 -0.98
N ASN A 252 10.50 -19.96 -1.46
CA ASN A 252 10.93 -18.72 -2.13
C ASN A 252 10.11 -18.45 -3.40
N LYS A 253 9.84 -19.48 -4.21
CA LYS A 253 9.01 -19.37 -5.40
C LYS A 253 7.57 -18.95 -5.06
N TYR A 254 6.98 -19.54 -4.03
CA TYR A 254 5.62 -19.16 -3.58
C TYR A 254 5.60 -17.76 -2.98
N ILE A 255 6.57 -17.37 -2.15
CA ILE A 255 6.63 -16.01 -1.60
C ILE A 255 6.87 -14.97 -2.69
N SER A 256 7.77 -15.23 -3.64
CA SER A 256 7.99 -14.31 -4.77
C SER A 256 6.72 -14.18 -5.62
N LYS A 257 6.08 -15.28 -5.96
CA LYS A 257 4.80 -15.26 -6.68
C LYS A 257 3.71 -14.50 -5.89
N PHE A 258 3.65 -14.73 -4.59
CA PHE A 258 2.71 -14.02 -3.70
C PHE A 258 3.01 -12.51 -3.63
N ALA A 259 4.29 -12.13 -3.59
CA ALA A 259 4.71 -10.73 -3.57
C ALA A 259 4.46 -10.02 -4.90
N ASP A 260 4.68 -10.70 -6.03
CA ASP A 260 4.59 -10.11 -7.38
C ASP A 260 3.16 -10.11 -7.92
N GLN A 261 2.42 -11.19 -7.70
CA GLN A 261 1.11 -11.43 -8.31
C GLN A 261 -0.04 -11.39 -7.30
N GLY A 262 0.26 -11.37 -6.00
CA GLY A 262 -0.72 -11.63 -4.95
C GLY A 262 -1.18 -13.09 -4.97
N LEU A 263 -2.35 -13.36 -4.39
CA LEU A 263 -3.02 -14.66 -4.52
C LEU A 263 -3.78 -14.71 -5.86
N ALA A 264 -3.08 -14.72 -6.98
CA ALA A 264 -3.67 -15.17 -8.23
C ALA A 264 -3.65 -16.70 -8.19
N LEU A 265 -4.79 -17.29 -7.90
CA LEU A 265 -5.11 -18.69 -8.13
C LEU A 265 -5.42 -18.89 -9.60
#